data_7c11ec78aa840a01e7716f2bc9ecfef6
#
_entry.id   7c11ec78aa840a01e7716f2bc9ecfef6
#
_cell.length_a   1.000
_cell.length_b   1.000
_cell.length_c   1.000
_cell.angle_alpha   90.00
_cell.angle_beta   90.00
_cell.angle_gamma   90.00
#
_symmetry.space_group_name_H-M   'P 1'
#
loop_
_entity.id
_entity.type
_entity.pdbx_description
1 polymer ?
#
loop_
_entity_poly.entity_id
_entity_poly.type
_entity_poly.pdbx_seq_one_letter_code
_entity_poly.pdbx_strand_id
1 'polypeptide(L)'
;MDDAAFKRSPDAAAGILADTEALGFVMASEPRIGALLAALAASKPGGRLLELGTGTGHGTAWLLTGMDAASTLDTVDNDPKVVAVAQRHLGGDPRVMFHVADGAEFLRQSSDTYDLIYADAWPGKFSQLDEALALLKNGGIYFIDDLLPQPNWPDGHAPKVPVLIDDIERRAGFMTVRLAWGSGLMLVVRTA
;
A
#
# COMPACT_ATOMS: atom_id res chain seq x y z
N MET A 1 -20.20 -2.98 16.70
CA MET A 1 -19.78 -2.13 15.55
C MET A 1 -19.41 -3.08 14.44
N ASP A 2 -19.99 -2.91 13.26
CA ASP A 2 -19.66 -3.71 12.08
C ASP A 2 -18.58 -2.96 11.28
N ASP A 3 -17.36 -3.48 11.25
CA ASP A 3 -16.20 -2.91 10.57
C ASP A 3 -16.14 -3.29 9.08
N ALA A 4 -17.08 -4.14 8.62
CA ALA A 4 -17.26 -4.48 7.21
C ALA A 4 -18.28 -3.57 6.49
N ALA A 5 -18.95 -2.68 7.21
CA ALA A 5 -19.91 -1.74 6.64
C ALA A 5 -19.23 -0.42 6.25
N PHE A 6 -19.03 -0.19 4.96
CA PHE A 6 -18.36 1.01 4.43
C PHE A 6 -19.36 2.02 3.89
N LYS A 7 -19.19 3.30 4.25
CA LYS A 7 -20.01 4.40 3.68
C LYS A 7 -19.71 4.68 2.20
N ARG A 8 -18.48 4.42 1.79
CA ARG A 8 -18.01 4.60 0.43
C ARG A 8 -17.12 3.42 0.07
N SER A 9 -17.42 2.79 -1.03
CA SER A 9 -16.54 1.80 -1.68
C SER A 9 -16.12 2.39 -3.02
N PRO A 10 -14.93 2.03 -3.54
CA PRO A 10 -14.54 2.44 -4.88
C PRO A 10 -15.55 1.93 -5.93
N ASP A 11 -15.95 2.77 -6.86
CA ASP A 11 -16.87 2.37 -7.95
C ASP A 11 -16.29 1.21 -8.77
N ALA A 12 -14.98 1.17 -8.94
CA ALA A 12 -14.27 0.13 -9.68
C ALA A 12 -14.10 -1.19 -8.89
N ALA A 13 -14.37 -1.22 -7.58
CA ALA A 13 -14.02 -2.37 -6.73
C ALA A 13 -14.63 -3.69 -7.20
N ALA A 14 -15.90 -3.69 -7.59
CA ALA A 14 -16.59 -4.91 -8.05
C ALA A 14 -15.97 -5.46 -9.36
N GLY A 15 -15.64 -4.59 -10.31
CA GLY A 15 -15.00 -4.97 -11.57
C GLY A 15 -13.57 -5.49 -11.34
N ILE A 16 -12.81 -4.82 -10.48
CA ILE A 16 -11.44 -5.24 -10.11
C ILE A 16 -11.49 -6.64 -9.48
N LEU A 17 -12.38 -6.88 -8.51
CA LEU A 17 -12.49 -8.17 -7.83
C LEU A 17 -12.89 -9.30 -8.79
N ALA A 18 -13.81 -9.05 -9.72
CA ALA A 18 -14.20 -10.02 -10.73
C ALA A 18 -13.03 -10.41 -11.66
N ASP A 19 -12.25 -9.41 -12.12
CA ASP A 19 -11.07 -9.67 -12.95
C ASP A 19 -9.93 -10.31 -12.15
N THR A 20 -9.81 -10.00 -10.86
CA THR A 20 -8.87 -10.63 -9.92
C THR A 20 -9.15 -12.12 -9.78
N GLU A 21 -10.41 -12.49 -9.58
CA GLU A 21 -10.86 -13.89 -9.51
C GLU A 21 -10.60 -14.61 -10.84
N ALA A 22 -10.96 -13.99 -11.96
CA ALA A 22 -10.73 -14.55 -13.29
C ALA A 22 -9.25 -14.77 -13.61
N LEU A 23 -8.36 -13.94 -13.07
CA LEU A 23 -6.90 -14.08 -13.19
C LEU A 23 -6.34 -15.13 -12.23
N GLY A 24 -7.09 -15.55 -11.20
CA GLY A 24 -6.61 -16.43 -10.14
C GLY A 24 -5.62 -15.78 -9.18
N PHE A 25 -5.63 -14.45 -9.09
CA PHE A 25 -4.78 -13.71 -8.16
C PHE A 25 -5.38 -13.72 -6.75
N VAL A 26 -4.60 -14.18 -5.75
CA VAL A 26 -5.10 -14.47 -4.39
C VAL A 26 -4.55 -13.52 -3.31
N MET A 27 -3.83 -12.47 -3.70
CA MET A 27 -3.18 -11.53 -2.78
C MET A 27 -3.79 -10.12 -2.84
N ALA A 28 -5.08 -10.00 -3.16
CA ALA A 28 -5.75 -8.71 -3.13
C ALA A 28 -6.04 -8.27 -1.69
N SER A 29 -5.80 -6.99 -1.39
CA SER A 29 -6.06 -6.39 -0.08
C SER A 29 -7.53 -6.54 0.34
N GLU A 30 -7.78 -6.74 1.63
CA GLU A 30 -9.14 -6.84 2.17
C GLU A 30 -9.88 -5.47 2.10
N PRO A 31 -11.22 -5.46 1.85
CA PRO A 31 -11.99 -4.21 1.77
C PRO A 31 -11.89 -3.33 3.02
N ARG A 32 -11.80 -3.92 4.23
CA ARG A 32 -11.67 -3.15 5.48
C ARG A 32 -10.32 -2.44 5.57
N ILE A 33 -9.24 -3.06 5.09
CA ILE A 33 -7.93 -2.42 4.99
C ILE A 33 -7.99 -1.30 3.97
N GLY A 34 -8.65 -1.53 2.84
CA GLY A 34 -8.90 -0.51 1.84
C GLY A 34 -9.62 0.71 2.41
N ALA A 35 -10.65 0.51 3.25
CA ALA A 35 -11.36 1.63 3.90
C ALA A 35 -10.43 2.45 4.83
N LEU A 36 -9.49 1.79 5.52
CA LEU A 36 -8.47 2.48 6.31
C LEU A 36 -7.49 3.24 5.40
N LEU A 37 -7.05 2.65 4.29
CA LEU A 37 -6.21 3.32 3.29
C LEU A 37 -6.89 4.59 2.76
N ALA A 38 -8.18 4.53 2.43
CA ALA A 38 -8.94 5.71 2.00
C ALA A 38 -8.98 6.80 3.07
N ALA A 39 -9.17 6.43 4.34
CA ALA A 39 -9.16 7.38 5.45
C ALA A 39 -7.77 8.01 5.65
N LEU A 40 -6.70 7.22 5.53
CA LEU A 40 -5.32 7.71 5.60
C LEU A 40 -5.00 8.64 4.42
N ALA A 41 -5.41 8.29 3.20
CA ALA A 41 -5.25 9.13 2.01
C ALA A 41 -6.00 10.46 2.17
N ALA A 42 -7.24 10.43 2.68
CA ALA A 42 -8.04 11.64 2.93
C ALA A 42 -7.41 12.55 4.00
N SER A 43 -6.56 12.03 4.89
CA SER A 43 -5.81 12.83 5.87
C SER A 43 -4.62 13.60 5.26
N LYS A 44 -4.34 13.42 3.96
CA LYS A 44 -3.21 14.02 3.24
C LYS A 44 -3.69 14.84 2.04
N PRO A 45 -4.44 15.94 2.26
CA PRO A 45 -4.95 16.76 1.17
C PRO A 45 -3.80 17.36 0.34
N GLY A 46 -3.88 17.24 -0.99
CA GLY A 46 -2.83 17.61 -1.93
C GLY A 46 -1.55 16.79 -1.78
N GLY A 47 -1.63 15.65 -1.08
CA GLY A 47 -0.49 14.81 -0.76
C GLY A 47 0.01 13.98 -1.96
N ARG A 48 1.28 13.61 -1.92
CA ARG A 48 1.87 12.63 -2.82
C ARG A 48 1.94 11.28 -2.11
N LEU A 49 1.34 10.27 -2.70
CA LEU A 49 1.22 8.93 -2.17
C LEU A 49 2.04 7.93 -3.00
N LEU A 50 2.53 6.89 -2.35
CA LEU A 50 3.19 5.75 -2.99
C LEU A 50 2.54 4.45 -2.53
N GLU A 51 2.28 3.56 -3.46
CA GLU A 51 1.89 2.16 -3.21
C GLU A 51 2.96 1.22 -3.76
N LEU A 52 3.50 0.37 -2.92
CA LEU A 52 4.42 -0.70 -3.28
C LEU A 52 3.65 -2.02 -3.27
N GLY A 53 3.34 -2.54 -4.44
CA GLY A 53 2.45 -3.67 -4.67
C GLY A 53 1.10 -3.23 -5.22
N THR A 54 1.03 -2.87 -6.51
CA THR A 54 -0.22 -2.52 -7.19
C THR A 54 -1.20 -3.69 -7.21
N GLY A 55 -0.69 -4.91 -7.43
CA GLY A 55 -1.51 -6.06 -7.68
C GLY A 55 -2.53 -5.79 -8.79
N THR A 56 -3.77 -6.23 -8.58
CA THR A 56 -4.88 -5.97 -9.50
C THR A 56 -5.55 -4.60 -9.29
N GLY A 57 -5.03 -3.77 -8.38
CA GLY A 57 -5.46 -2.39 -8.16
C GLY A 57 -6.53 -2.20 -7.10
N HIS A 58 -6.80 -3.20 -6.26
CA HIS A 58 -7.81 -3.05 -5.20
C HIS A 58 -7.39 -2.01 -4.15
N GLY A 59 -6.14 -2.08 -3.64
CA GLY A 59 -5.56 -1.05 -2.75
C GLY A 59 -5.53 0.33 -3.41
N THR A 60 -5.05 0.38 -4.67
CA THR A 60 -5.02 1.61 -5.50
C THR A 60 -6.39 2.29 -5.57
N ALA A 61 -7.47 1.52 -5.81
CA ALA A 61 -8.82 2.05 -5.90
C ALA A 61 -9.30 2.70 -4.60
N TRP A 62 -8.96 2.10 -3.45
CA TRP A 62 -9.27 2.66 -2.15
C TRP A 62 -8.47 3.92 -1.85
N LEU A 63 -7.17 3.94 -2.15
CA LEU A 63 -6.35 5.16 -2.04
C LEU A 63 -6.96 6.30 -2.85
N LEU A 64 -7.28 6.07 -4.13
CA LEU A 64 -7.92 7.06 -5.00
C LEU A 64 -9.26 7.56 -4.47
N THR A 65 -10.04 6.68 -3.80
CA THR A 65 -11.32 7.07 -3.18
C THR A 65 -11.14 8.06 -2.02
N GLY A 66 -10.04 7.97 -1.29
CA GLY A 66 -9.72 8.89 -0.19
C GLY A 66 -9.03 10.18 -0.64
N MET A 67 -8.32 10.16 -1.76
CA MET A 67 -7.54 11.28 -2.28
C MET A 67 -8.42 12.42 -2.79
N ASP A 68 -7.98 13.65 -2.58
CA ASP A 68 -8.56 14.83 -3.24
C ASP A 68 -8.03 15.02 -4.68
N ALA A 69 -8.56 16.02 -5.38
CA ALA A 69 -8.19 16.29 -6.78
C ALA A 69 -6.75 16.82 -6.97
N ALA A 70 -6.11 17.31 -5.92
CA ALA A 70 -4.74 17.84 -5.96
C ALA A 70 -3.69 16.79 -5.57
N SER A 71 -4.12 15.66 -5.02
CA SER A 71 -3.23 14.55 -4.63
C SER A 71 -2.78 13.73 -5.84
N THR A 72 -1.60 13.10 -5.71
CA THR A 72 -1.04 12.18 -6.72
C THR A 72 -0.65 10.86 -6.08
N LEU A 73 -0.71 9.78 -6.87
CA LEU A 73 -0.36 8.42 -6.45
C LEU A 73 0.58 7.78 -7.47
N ASP A 74 1.77 7.40 -7.02
CA ASP A 74 2.62 6.45 -7.73
C ASP A 74 2.31 5.05 -7.21
N THR A 75 2.05 4.08 -8.10
CA THR A 75 1.84 2.67 -7.73
C THR A 75 2.75 1.77 -8.54
N VAL A 76 3.42 0.82 -7.88
CA VAL A 76 4.53 0.05 -8.44
C VAL A 76 4.29 -1.44 -8.25
N ASP A 77 4.43 -2.22 -9.33
CA ASP A 77 4.42 -3.68 -9.31
C ASP A 77 5.27 -4.23 -10.47
N ASN A 78 5.87 -5.39 -10.27
CA ASN A 78 6.71 -6.01 -11.28
C ASN A 78 5.96 -6.98 -12.21
N ASP A 79 4.71 -7.33 -11.91
CA ASP A 79 3.91 -8.21 -12.75
C ASP A 79 3.00 -7.41 -13.71
N PRO A 80 3.34 -7.32 -15.00
CA PRO A 80 2.54 -6.58 -15.97
C PRO A 80 1.11 -7.13 -16.14
N LYS A 81 0.85 -8.40 -15.78
CA LYS A 81 -0.47 -9.01 -15.93
C LYS A 81 -1.44 -8.49 -14.88
N VAL A 82 -0.99 -8.39 -13.62
CA VAL A 82 -1.83 -7.84 -12.55
C VAL A 82 -2.01 -6.33 -12.73
N VAL A 83 -0.95 -5.60 -13.08
CA VAL A 83 -1.02 -4.16 -13.36
C VAL A 83 -1.97 -3.84 -14.52
N ALA A 84 -2.03 -4.70 -15.55
CA ALA A 84 -2.96 -4.49 -16.65
C ALA A 84 -4.45 -4.53 -16.21
N VAL A 85 -4.78 -5.29 -15.17
CA VAL A 85 -6.12 -5.24 -14.56
C VAL A 85 -6.34 -3.88 -13.88
N ALA A 86 -5.40 -3.44 -13.04
CA ALA A 86 -5.47 -2.14 -12.39
C ALA A 86 -5.62 -0.99 -13.41
N GLN A 87 -4.80 -0.97 -14.45
CA GLN A 87 -4.85 0.04 -15.50
C GLN A 87 -6.17 0.05 -16.28
N ARG A 88 -6.78 -1.12 -16.51
CA ARG A 88 -8.09 -1.21 -17.19
C ARG A 88 -9.18 -0.47 -16.42
N HIS A 89 -9.19 -0.59 -15.11
CA HIS A 89 -10.23 -0.02 -14.27
C HIS A 89 -9.92 1.40 -13.79
N LEU A 90 -8.65 1.74 -13.60
CA LEU A 90 -8.22 2.96 -12.91
C LEU A 90 -7.37 3.89 -13.79
N GLY A 91 -6.91 3.43 -14.96
CA GLY A 91 -6.02 4.19 -15.83
C GLY A 91 -6.61 5.48 -16.42
N GLY A 92 -7.90 5.70 -16.28
CA GLY A 92 -8.57 6.96 -16.62
C GLY A 92 -8.48 8.05 -15.54
N ASP A 93 -8.03 7.72 -14.33
CA ASP A 93 -7.88 8.69 -13.25
C ASP A 93 -6.54 9.44 -13.41
N PRO A 94 -6.55 10.77 -13.59
CA PRO A 94 -5.31 11.55 -13.82
C PRO A 94 -4.39 11.65 -12.60
N ARG A 95 -4.85 11.23 -11.43
CA ARG A 95 -4.08 11.28 -10.19
C ARG A 95 -3.14 10.10 -10.00
N VAL A 96 -3.33 8.98 -10.73
CA VAL A 96 -2.51 7.77 -10.57
C VAL A 96 -1.52 7.58 -11.70
N MET A 97 -0.30 7.23 -11.37
CA MET A 97 0.74 6.79 -12.28
C MET A 97 1.16 5.35 -11.96
N PHE A 98 1.03 4.47 -12.96
CA PHE A 98 1.39 3.06 -12.84
C PHE A 98 2.83 2.83 -13.32
N HIS A 99 3.64 2.19 -12.48
CA HIS A 99 5.00 1.80 -12.78
C HIS A 99 5.08 0.27 -12.83
N VAL A 100 5.28 -0.29 -14.02
CA VAL A 100 5.59 -1.72 -14.18
C VAL A 100 7.09 -1.88 -14.04
N ALA A 101 7.56 -2.08 -12.81
CA ALA A 101 8.98 -2.08 -12.46
C ALA A 101 9.26 -2.93 -11.22
N ASP A 102 10.50 -3.35 -11.04
CA ASP A 102 10.98 -3.89 -9.78
C ASP A 102 10.92 -2.81 -8.68
N GLY A 103 10.18 -3.09 -7.60
CA GLY A 103 9.98 -2.13 -6.52
C GLY A 103 11.27 -1.73 -5.80
N ALA A 104 12.26 -2.65 -5.73
CA ALA A 104 13.56 -2.35 -5.15
C ALA A 104 14.38 -1.39 -6.03
N GLU A 105 14.28 -1.53 -7.34
CA GLU A 105 14.91 -0.62 -8.28
C GLU A 105 14.22 0.75 -8.27
N PHE A 106 12.88 0.78 -8.26
CA PHE A 106 12.10 2.00 -8.12
C PHE A 106 12.51 2.80 -6.88
N LEU A 107 12.59 2.14 -5.72
CA LEU A 107 12.98 2.80 -4.46
C LEU A 107 14.39 3.37 -4.50
N ARG A 108 15.35 2.67 -5.11
CA ARG A 108 16.74 3.16 -5.24
C ARG A 108 16.89 4.35 -6.18
N GLN A 109 16.03 4.45 -7.19
CA GLN A 109 16.08 5.50 -8.22
C GLN A 109 15.20 6.71 -7.88
N SER A 110 14.23 6.54 -6.97
CA SER A 110 13.32 7.62 -6.60
C SER A 110 14.03 8.70 -5.80
N SER A 111 13.79 9.95 -6.18
CA SER A 111 14.19 11.15 -5.41
C SER A 111 12.98 11.91 -4.85
N ASP A 112 11.79 11.44 -5.15
CA ASP A 112 10.55 12.04 -4.71
C ASP A 112 10.28 11.76 -3.22
N THR A 113 9.48 12.61 -2.58
CA THR A 113 9.07 12.40 -1.20
C THR A 113 7.56 12.29 -1.08
N TYR A 114 7.10 11.43 -0.16
CA TYR A 114 5.71 11.03 -0.05
C TYR A 114 5.12 11.39 1.32
N ASP A 115 3.83 11.73 1.33
CA ASP A 115 3.04 12.00 2.53
C ASP A 115 2.45 10.72 3.12
N LEU A 116 2.24 9.70 2.27
CA LEU A 116 1.80 8.36 2.64
C LEU A 116 2.49 7.34 1.74
N ILE A 117 3.05 6.30 2.34
CA ILE A 117 3.56 5.12 1.62
C ILE A 117 2.80 3.90 2.14
N TYR A 118 2.15 3.17 1.24
CA TYR A 118 1.54 1.87 1.50
C TYR A 118 2.48 0.77 1.04
N ALA A 119 2.98 -0.03 1.97
CA ALA A 119 3.92 -1.12 1.73
C ALA A 119 3.19 -2.46 1.76
N ASP A 120 2.82 -2.98 0.59
CA ASP A 120 2.16 -4.27 0.38
C ASP A 120 2.95 -5.19 -0.57
N ALA A 121 4.26 -4.99 -0.63
CA ALA A 121 5.21 -5.83 -1.35
C ALA A 121 6.46 -6.10 -0.51
N TRP A 122 7.34 -7.01 -0.96
CA TRP A 122 8.61 -7.26 -0.27
C TRP A 122 9.57 -6.07 -0.30
N PRO A 123 9.76 -5.38 -1.44
CA PRO A 123 10.44 -4.08 -1.44
C PRO A 123 9.68 -3.07 -0.58
N GLY A 124 10.42 -2.36 0.29
CA GLY A 124 9.85 -1.48 1.29
C GLY A 124 9.52 -2.17 2.63
N LYS A 125 9.36 -3.51 2.64
CA LYS A 125 9.20 -4.30 3.88
C LYS A 125 10.48 -5.07 4.22
N PHE A 126 10.80 -6.07 3.45
CA PHE A 126 11.88 -7.04 3.74
C PHE A 126 13.17 -6.75 2.97
N SER A 127 13.12 -5.80 2.05
CA SER A 127 14.27 -5.24 1.34
C SER A 127 14.02 -3.75 1.08
N GLN A 128 15.07 -2.96 0.90
CA GLN A 128 15.02 -1.51 0.63
C GLN A 128 14.13 -0.73 1.63
N LEU A 129 14.06 -1.15 2.88
CA LEU A 129 13.29 -0.46 3.92
C LEU A 129 13.89 0.93 4.21
N ASP A 130 15.21 1.05 4.22
CA ASP A 130 15.89 2.33 4.47
C ASP A 130 15.59 3.34 3.36
N GLU A 131 15.64 2.90 2.10
CA GLU A 131 15.31 3.71 0.95
C GLU A 131 13.83 4.16 1.02
N ALA A 132 12.92 3.24 1.32
CA ALA A 132 11.51 3.57 1.41
C ALA A 132 11.20 4.56 2.55
N LEU A 133 11.80 4.37 3.73
CA LEU A 133 11.64 5.29 4.85
C LEU A 133 12.29 6.65 4.59
N ALA A 134 13.38 6.71 3.82
CA ALA A 134 14.01 7.97 3.42
C ALA A 134 13.12 8.83 2.53
N LEU A 135 12.24 8.20 1.70
CA LEU A 135 11.27 8.90 0.85
C LEU A 135 10.07 9.44 1.63
N LEU A 136 9.90 9.08 2.90
CA LEU A 136 8.77 9.55 3.70
C LEU A 136 9.05 10.96 4.24
N LYS A 137 8.13 11.89 4.03
CA LYS A 137 8.20 13.25 4.61
C LYS A 137 8.06 13.23 6.14
N ASN A 138 8.53 14.27 6.81
CA ASN A 138 8.20 14.48 8.23
C ASN A 138 6.69 14.65 8.39
N GLY A 139 6.08 13.93 9.36
CA GLY A 139 4.63 13.81 9.50
C GLY A 139 3.99 12.87 8.49
N GLY A 140 4.79 12.28 7.59
CA GLY A 140 4.34 11.26 6.66
C GLY A 140 4.00 9.94 7.35
N ILE A 141 3.14 9.16 6.74
CA ILE A 141 2.68 7.85 7.23
C ILE A 141 3.26 6.75 6.35
N TYR A 142 3.92 5.78 6.98
CA TYR A 142 4.29 4.51 6.38
C TYR A 142 3.33 3.44 6.89
N PHE A 143 2.55 2.86 6.00
CA PHE A 143 1.51 1.88 6.35
C PHE A 143 1.90 0.51 5.78
N ILE A 144 2.05 -0.47 6.66
CA ILE A 144 2.56 -1.81 6.33
C ILE A 144 1.45 -2.82 6.50
N ASP A 145 1.28 -3.69 5.52
CA ASP A 145 0.31 -4.79 5.50
C ASP A 145 0.99 -6.17 5.65
N ASP A 146 0.18 -7.21 5.88
CA ASP A 146 0.59 -8.61 5.94
C ASP A 146 1.54 -8.97 7.10
N LEU A 147 1.21 -8.54 8.31
CA LEU A 147 2.00 -8.83 9.51
C LEU A 147 1.41 -9.91 10.41
N LEU A 148 0.20 -10.42 10.14
CA LEU A 148 -0.38 -11.60 10.78
C LEU A 148 -0.42 -12.78 9.82
N PRO A 149 -0.25 -14.02 10.30
CA PRO A 149 -0.22 -15.21 9.46
C PRO A 149 -1.42 -15.31 8.50
N GLN A 150 -1.13 -15.46 7.22
CA GLN A 150 -2.11 -15.64 6.15
C GLN A 150 -1.83 -16.95 5.40
N PRO A 151 -2.88 -17.69 4.95
CA PRO A 151 -2.70 -18.96 4.24
C PRO A 151 -2.04 -18.82 2.88
N ASN A 152 -2.04 -17.62 2.29
CA ASN A 152 -1.47 -17.27 0.99
C ASN A 152 -0.07 -16.65 1.06
N TRP A 153 0.55 -16.60 2.26
CA TRP A 153 1.92 -16.07 2.37
C TRP A 153 2.91 -16.89 1.55
N PRO A 154 3.77 -16.24 0.77
CA PRO A 154 4.85 -16.93 0.08
C PRO A 154 5.88 -17.50 1.06
N ASP A 155 6.61 -18.52 0.61
CA ASP A 155 7.69 -19.12 1.40
C ASP A 155 8.70 -18.08 1.89
N GLY A 156 9.07 -18.16 3.15
CA GLY A 156 10.04 -17.24 3.77
C GLY A 156 9.45 -15.90 4.25
N HIS A 157 8.15 -15.64 4.10
CA HIS A 157 7.50 -14.43 4.61
C HIS A 157 7.45 -14.42 6.15
N ALA A 158 6.92 -15.48 6.75
CA ALA A 158 6.69 -15.55 8.20
C ALA A 158 7.92 -15.21 9.08
N PRO A 159 9.13 -15.74 8.83
CA PRO A 159 10.30 -15.43 9.66
C PRO A 159 10.80 -13.98 9.50
N LYS A 160 10.42 -13.27 8.44
CA LYS A 160 10.83 -11.89 8.19
C LYS A 160 9.99 -10.87 8.97
N VAL A 161 8.73 -11.20 9.28
CA VAL A 161 7.80 -10.28 9.95
C VAL A 161 8.32 -9.80 11.32
N PRO A 162 8.71 -10.66 12.27
CA PRO A 162 9.21 -10.19 13.56
C PRO A 162 10.49 -9.37 13.42
N VAL A 163 11.34 -9.68 12.46
CA VAL A 163 12.58 -8.94 12.21
C VAL A 163 12.27 -7.52 11.72
N LEU A 164 11.32 -7.38 10.80
CA LEU A 164 10.85 -6.09 10.29
C LEU A 164 10.26 -5.23 11.42
N ILE A 165 9.37 -5.80 12.21
CA ILE A 165 8.72 -5.09 13.32
C ILE A 165 9.77 -4.58 14.32
N ASP A 166 10.66 -5.44 14.75
CA ASP A 166 11.74 -5.12 15.68
C ASP A 166 12.70 -4.06 15.12
N ASP A 167 12.98 -4.09 13.82
CA ASP A 167 13.85 -3.10 13.18
C ASP A 167 13.18 -1.73 13.19
N ILE A 168 11.94 -1.63 12.75
CA ILE A 168 11.21 -0.35 12.67
C ILE A 168 11.03 0.27 14.06
N GLU A 169 10.65 -0.53 15.07
CA GLU A 169 10.41 -0.02 16.43
C GLU A 169 11.67 0.51 17.13
N ARG A 170 12.85 0.06 16.72
CA ARG A 170 14.12 0.56 17.26
C ARG A 170 14.60 1.85 16.61
N ARG A 171 13.98 2.27 15.49
CA ARG A 171 14.43 3.45 14.75
C ARG A 171 14.00 4.73 15.45
N ALA A 172 14.98 5.59 15.74
CA ALA A 172 14.68 6.95 16.19
C ALA A 172 14.00 7.76 15.08
N GLY A 173 13.15 8.72 15.45
CA GLY A 173 12.44 9.57 14.50
C GLY A 173 11.17 8.97 13.92
N PHE A 174 10.69 7.85 14.48
CA PHE A 174 9.44 7.22 14.08
C PHE A 174 8.56 6.89 15.30
N MET A 175 7.25 7.12 15.17
CA MET A 175 6.24 6.63 16.09
C MET A 175 5.47 5.49 15.43
N THR A 176 5.31 4.38 16.15
CA THR A 176 4.77 3.14 15.60
C THR A 176 3.58 2.64 16.39
N VAL A 177 2.63 1.99 15.71
CA VAL A 177 1.57 1.21 16.34
C VAL A 177 1.29 -0.06 15.55
N ARG A 178 1.23 -1.20 16.24
CA ARG A 178 0.81 -2.49 15.66
C ARG A 178 -0.70 -2.61 15.77
N LEU A 179 -1.35 -3.05 14.71
CA LEU A 179 -2.78 -3.27 14.67
C LEU A 179 -3.04 -4.76 14.36
N ALA A 180 -3.46 -5.52 15.38
CA ALA A 180 -3.87 -6.93 15.21
C ALA A 180 -5.29 -6.98 14.62
N TRP A 181 -5.44 -6.50 13.39
CA TRP A 181 -6.68 -6.34 12.66
C TRP A 181 -6.45 -6.63 11.18
N GLY A 182 -7.42 -7.32 10.51
CA GLY A 182 -7.23 -7.76 9.12
C GLY A 182 -6.07 -8.72 8.98
N SER A 183 -5.26 -8.50 7.96
CA SER A 183 -4.01 -9.20 7.67
C SER A 183 -2.87 -8.89 8.65
N GLY A 184 -3.11 -8.02 9.64
CA GLY A 184 -2.08 -7.49 10.55
C GLY A 184 -1.34 -6.32 9.95
N LEU A 185 -1.41 -5.19 10.63
CA LEU A 185 -0.96 -3.91 10.10
C LEU A 185 0.04 -3.24 11.05
N MET A 186 0.88 -2.40 10.49
CA MET A 186 1.69 -1.47 11.26
C MET A 186 1.59 -0.07 10.66
N LEU A 187 1.27 0.90 11.50
CA LEU A 187 1.27 2.31 11.13
C LEU A 187 2.50 2.95 11.74
N VAL A 188 3.27 3.62 10.91
CA VAL A 188 4.54 4.27 11.27
C VAL A 188 4.46 5.72 10.82
N VAL A 189 4.70 6.65 11.72
CA VAL A 189 4.73 8.09 11.42
C VAL A 189 6.14 8.62 11.60
N ARG A 190 6.70 9.26 10.59
CA ARG A 190 7.98 9.95 10.70
C ARG A 190 7.83 11.23 11.50
N THR A 191 8.62 11.41 12.56
CA THR A 191 8.53 12.56 13.49
C THR A 191 9.72 13.52 13.40
N ALA A 192 10.80 13.11 12.75
CA ALA A 192 12.00 13.92 12.56
C ALA A 192 12.76 13.52 11.28
#